data_4dba342de1f2ed362b30899296e16587
#
_entry.id   4dba342de1f2ed362b30899296e16587
#
_cell.length_a   1.000
_cell.length_b   1.000
_cell.length_c   1.000
_cell.angle_alpha   90.00
_cell.angle_beta   90.00
_cell.angle_gamma   90.00
#
_symmetry.space_group_name_H-M   'P 1'
#
loop_
_entity.id
_entity.type
_entity.pdbx_description
1 polymer ?
#
loop_
_entity_poly.entity_id
_entity_poly.type
_entity_poly.pdbx_seq_one_letter_code
_entity_poly.pdbx_strand_id
1 'polypeptide(L)'
;MRFRAASCTGKLYHVDLYAVAGDVDGLEPGVYHFDPDSGSFDALREGDYRGALAEAAGGQRSVADAPVTFVATSEWWRNAWKYRERTYRHAFWDSGTVLANLLAVAHGTGRRATVVTGFADDAVARLLGVDPEEEAPLELVPVGSGDPVPDAPDVAAIDPDEAPLSEEV
;
A
#
# COMPACT_ATOMS: atom_id res chain seq x y z
N MET A 1 5.39 -25.37 2.76
CA MET A 1 5.96 -24.08 3.17
C MET A 1 6.01 -23.21 1.93
N ARG A 2 5.27 -22.10 1.90
CA ARG A 2 5.29 -21.14 0.78
C ARG A 2 6.37 -20.10 1.03
N PHE A 3 7.00 -19.63 -0.02
CA PHE A 3 7.98 -18.54 0.02
C PHE A 3 7.50 -17.42 -0.87
N ARG A 4 7.57 -16.19 -0.37
CA ARG A 4 7.38 -15.00 -1.19
C ARG A 4 8.62 -14.79 -2.08
N ALA A 5 8.45 -14.21 -3.26
CA ALA A 5 9.57 -13.91 -4.17
C ALA A 5 10.51 -12.86 -3.60
N ALA A 6 9.99 -11.89 -2.84
CA ALA A 6 10.79 -10.91 -2.13
C ALA A 6 11.44 -11.51 -0.88
N SER A 7 12.72 -11.20 -0.67
CA SER A 7 13.42 -11.56 0.57
C SER A 7 12.84 -10.81 1.76
N CYS A 8 12.84 -11.45 2.93
CA CYS A 8 12.39 -10.83 4.16
C CYS A 8 13.27 -11.23 5.33
N THR A 9 13.57 -10.27 6.20
CA THR A 9 14.37 -10.46 7.40
C THR A 9 13.74 -11.51 8.32
N GLY A 10 14.49 -12.58 8.55
CA GLY A 10 14.04 -13.69 9.39
C GLY A 10 12.86 -14.50 8.85
N LYS A 11 12.42 -14.26 7.62
CA LYS A 11 11.21 -14.84 7.00
C LYS A 11 9.93 -14.54 7.78
N LEU A 12 9.83 -13.36 8.35
CA LEU A 12 8.70 -12.94 9.18
C LEU A 12 7.58 -12.27 8.37
N TYR A 13 7.90 -11.82 7.13
CA TYR A 13 6.94 -11.30 6.15
C TYR A 13 5.99 -10.22 6.71
N HIS A 14 6.58 -9.25 7.42
CA HIS A 14 5.88 -8.17 8.09
C HIS A 14 5.53 -6.99 7.18
N VAL A 15 5.90 -7.06 5.90
CA VAL A 15 5.49 -6.07 4.89
C VAL A 15 4.26 -6.58 4.18
N ASP A 16 3.20 -5.79 4.22
CA ASP A 16 1.95 -6.04 3.51
C ASP A 16 1.76 -5.03 2.38
N LEU A 17 0.90 -5.36 1.41
CA LEU A 17 0.64 -4.54 0.25
C LEU A 17 -0.85 -4.24 0.14
N TYR A 18 -1.15 -2.97 -0.07
CA TYR A 18 -2.47 -2.47 -0.39
C TYR A 18 -2.47 -1.88 -1.79
N ALA A 19 -3.64 -1.73 -2.38
CA ALA A 19 -3.83 -1.04 -3.64
C ALA A 19 -4.98 -0.04 -3.52
N VAL A 20 -4.73 1.20 -3.93
CA VAL A 20 -5.78 2.21 -4.16
C VAL A 20 -5.95 2.34 -5.65
N ALA A 21 -7.07 1.84 -6.16
CA ALA A 21 -7.34 1.70 -7.58
C ALA A 21 -8.53 2.57 -8.02
N GLY A 22 -8.40 3.15 -9.22
CA GLY A 22 -9.52 3.63 -10.00
C GLY A 22 -10.11 2.53 -10.86
N ASP A 23 -10.84 2.89 -11.90
CA ASP A 23 -11.37 1.95 -12.88
C ASP A 23 -10.22 1.37 -13.72
N VAL A 24 -9.86 0.13 -13.44
CA VAL A 24 -8.84 -0.62 -14.18
C VAL A 24 -9.39 -2.00 -14.56
N ASP A 25 -8.93 -2.55 -15.67
CA ASP A 25 -9.39 -3.86 -16.15
C ASP A 25 -9.25 -4.93 -15.05
N GLY A 26 -10.38 -5.51 -14.66
CA GLY A 26 -10.44 -6.62 -13.72
C GLY A 26 -10.46 -6.21 -12.24
N LEU A 27 -10.53 -4.90 -11.95
CA LEU A 27 -10.63 -4.40 -10.58
C LEU A 27 -11.49 -3.14 -10.55
N GLU A 28 -12.60 -3.18 -9.80
CA GLU A 28 -13.45 -2.00 -9.59
C GLU A 28 -12.71 -0.93 -8.79
N PRO A 29 -13.13 0.35 -8.86
CA PRO A 29 -12.54 1.38 -8.01
C PRO A 29 -12.67 1.06 -6.53
N GLY A 30 -11.53 1.12 -5.79
CA GLY A 30 -11.54 0.75 -4.38
C GLY A 30 -10.20 0.83 -3.69
N VAL A 31 -10.22 0.51 -2.40
CA VAL A 31 -9.05 0.23 -1.57
C VAL A 31 -9.03 -1.28 -1.28
N TYR A 32 -7.88 -1.89 -1.46
CA TYR A 32 -7.73 -3.34 -1.40
C TYR A 32 -6.50 -3.73 -0.58
N HIS A 33 -6.62 -4.83 0.15
CA HIS A 33 -5.49 -5.53 0.74
C HIS A 33 -5.09 -6.72 -0.16
N PHE A 34 -3.81 -6.97 -0.35
CA PHE A 34 -3.31 -8.11 -1.12
C PHE A 34 -3.07 -9.31 -0.21
N ASP A 35 -3.85 -10.36 -0.37
CA ASP A 35 -3.60 -11.66 0.28
C ASP A 35 -2.54 -12.45 -0.51
N PRO A 36 -1.33 -12.64 0.04
CA PRO A 36 -0.28 -13.39 -0.63
C PRO A 36 -0.52 -14.91 -0.66
N ASP A 37 -1.43 -15.42 0.14
CA ASP A 37 -1.70 -16.85 0.22
C ASP A 37 -2.66 -17.30 -0.89
N SER A 38 -3.71 -16.56 -1.13
CA SER A 38 -4.64 -16.77 -2.25
C SER A 38 -4.13 -16.13 -3.55
N GLY A 39 -3.34 -15.06 -3.46
CA GLY A 39 -2.92 -14.23 -4.59
C GLY A 39 -4.05 -13.35 -5.11
N SER A 40 -4.99 -12.97 -4.24
CA SER A 40 -6.14 -12.13 -4.53
C SER A 40 -6.06 -10.78 -3.82
N PHE A 41 -6.97 -9.89 -4.20
CA PHE A 41 -7.21 -8.62 -3.52
C PHE A 41 -8.53 -8.69 -2.74
N ASP A 42 -8.47 -8.39 -1.46
CA ASP A 42 -9.62 -8.27 -0.59
C ASP A 42 -10.07 -6.80 -0.55
N ALA A 43 -11.33 -6.54 -0.90
CA ALA A 43 -11.86 -5.19 -0.94
C ALA A 43 -12.10 -4.68 0.50
N LEU A 44 -11.46 -3.57 0.84
CA LEU A 44 -11.63 -2.89 2.10
C LEU A 44 -12.65 -1.75 1.99
N ARG A 45 -12.61 -1.03 0.86
CA ARG A 45 -13.53 0.10 0.58
C ARG A 45 -13.92 0.10 -0.88
N GLU A 46 -15.18 0.38 -1.16
CA GLU A 46 -15.69 0.59 -2.50
C GLU A 46 -15.64 2.08 -2.85
N GLY A 47 -15.28 2.41 -4.08
CA GLY A 47 -15.23 3.77 -4.60
C GLY A 47 -13.81 4.25 -4.93
N ASP A 48 -13.71 5.37 -5.65
CA ASP A 48 -12.43 5.90 -6.11
C ASP A 48 -11.80 6.85 -5.07
N TYR A 49 -10.84 6.33 -4.33
CA TYR A 49 -10.09 7.06 -3.29
C TYR A 49 -8.72 7.59 -3.76
N ARG A 50 -8.41 7.54 -5.06
CA ARG A 50 -7.13 8.05 -5.58
C ARG A 50 -6.93 9.53 -5.28
N GLY A 51 -8.02 10.32 -5.26
CA GLY A 51 -7.98 11.74 -4.89
C GLY A 51 -7.50 11.96 -3.45
N ALA A 52 -8.01 11.17 -2.50
CA ALA A 52 -7.57 11.22 -1.10
C ALA A 52 -6.08 10.90 -0.97
N LEU A 53 -5.61 9.87 -1.69
CA LEU A 53 -4.19 9.50 -1.68
C LEU A 53 -3.31 10.57 -2.34
N ALA A 54 -3.78 11.19 -3.42
CA ALA A 54 -3.10 12.29 -4.08
C ALA A 54 -2.96 13.51 -3.15
N GLU A 55 -4.01 13.85 -2.40
CA GLU A 55 -3.98 14.90 -1.39
C GLU A 55 -2.99 14.58 -0.28
N ALA A 56 -3.03 13.36 0.27
CA ALA A 56 -2.10 12.91 1.29
C ALA A 56 -0.63 12.98 0.81
N ALA A 57 -0.39 12.77 -0.48
CA ALA A 57 0.92 12.91 -1.12
C ALA A 57 1.26 14.35 -1.56
N GLY A 58 0.53 15.36 -1.08
CA GLY A 58 0.77 16.77 -1.41
C GLY A 58 0.53 17.12 -2.88
N GLY A 59 -0.35 16.42 -3.55
CA GLY A 59 -0.70 16.64 -4.96
C GLY A 59 0.41 16.20 -5.94
N GLN A 60 1.29 15.29 -5.55
CA GLN A 60 2.33 14.79 -6.44
C GLN A 60 1.71 14.18 -7.71
N ARG A 61 2.10 14.69 -8.88
CA ARG A 61 1.53 14.27 -10.17
C ARG A 61 1.65 12.78 -10.43
N SER A 62 2.73 12.14 -9.96
CA SER A 62 2.90 10.70 -10.13
C SER A 62 1.81 9.90 -9.42
N VAL A 63 1.31 10.38 -8.27
CA VAL A 63 0.19 9.78 -7.52
C VAL A 63 -1.13 10.22 -8.13
N ALA A 64 -1.27 11.52 -8.42
CA ALA A 64 -2.50 12.10 -8.95
C ALA A 64 -2.90 11.56 -10.33
N ASP A 65 -1.93 11.21 -11.17
CA ASP A 65 -2.17 10.72 -12.55
C ASP A 65 -2.17 9.17 -12.64
N ALA A 66 -1.97 8.45 -11.52
CA ALA A 66 -1.87 6.99 -11.55
C ALA A 66 -3.25 6.32 -11.51
N PRO A 67 -3.51 5.32 -12.38
CA PRO A 67 -4.73 4.53 -12.30
C PRO A 67 -4.76 3.61 -11.07
N VAL A 68 -3.59 3.23 -10.56
CA VAL A 68 -3.44 2.45 -9.32
C VAL A 68 -2.18 2.88 -8.59
N THR A 69 -2.28 2.98 -7.28
CA THR A 69 -1.12 3.18 -6.41
C THR A 69 -1.07 2.06 -5.38
N PHE A 70 0.03 1.32 -5.37
CA PHE A 70 0.31 0.37 -4.30
C PHE A 70 0.84 1.10 -3.08
N VAL A 71 0.46 0.64 -1.90
CA VAL A 71 0.97 1.12 -0.61
C VAL A 71 1.63 -0.06 0.08
N ALA A 72 2.91 0.08 0.41
CA ALA A 72 3.59 -0.88 1.28
C ALA A 72 3.46 -0.41 2.73
N THR A 73 3.13 -1.34 3.61
CA THR A 73 3.05 -1.11 5.06
C THR A 73 3.97 -2.06 5.79
N SER A 74 4.19 -1.83 7.07
CA SER A 74 4.87 -2.77 7.96
C SER A 74 4.10 -2.98 9.24
N GLU A 75 3.73 -4.22 9.50
CA GLU A 75 3.18 -4.65 10.78
C GLU A 75 4.31 -4.88 11.78
N TRP A 76 4.42 -3.98 12.77
CA TRP A 76 5.59 -3.90 13.63
C TRP A 76 5.85 -5.15 14.45
N TRP A 77 4.81 -5.71 15.08
CA TRP A 77 4.97 -6.81 16.02
C TRP A 77 5.54 -8.06 15.36
N ARG A 78 5.21 -8.34 14.08
CA ARG A 78 5.71 -9.53 13.35
C ARG A 78 7.23 -9.61 13.30
N ASN A 79 7.92 -8.47 13.38
CA ASN A 79 9.38 -8.40 13.36
C ASN A 79 9.95 -8.00 14.74
N ALA A 80 9.26 -7.13 15.49
CA ALA A 80 9.76 -6.50 16.71
C ALA A 80 9.98 -7.50 17.85
N TRP A 81 9.16 -8.54 17.98
CA TRP A 81 9.37 -9.57 19.02
C TRP A 81 10.75 -10.22 18.94
N LYS A 82 11.34 -10.27 17.74
CA LYS A 82 12.64 -10.88 17.50
C LYS A 82 13.77 -9.85 17.40
N TYR A 83 13.52 -8.73 16.76
CA TYR A 83 14.57 -7.76 16.37
C TYR A 83 14.47 -6.42 17.11
N ARG A 84 13.44 -6.21 17.91
CA ARG A 84 13.22 -5.01 18.74
C ARG A 84 13.31 -3.73 17.91
N GLU A 85 14.04 -2.70 18.36
CA GLU A 85 14.15 -1.42 17.64
C GLU A 85 14.75 -1.54 16.24
N ARG A 86 15.44 -2.62 15.92
CA ARG A 86 15.98 -2.86 14.57
C ARG A 86 14.88 -3.10 13.54
N THR A 87 13.68 -3.45 13.98
CA THR A 87 12.49 -3.62 13.14
C THR A 87 12.25 -2.42 12.24
N TYR A 88 12.43 -1.21 12.76
CA TYR A 88 12.27 0.00 11.96
C TYR A 88 13.17 0.01 10.70
N ARG A 89 14.41 -0.46 10.80
CA ARG A 89 15.29 -0.60 9.63
C ARG A 89 14.87 -1.75 8.72
N HIS A 90 14.44 -2.86 9.32
CA HIS A 90 14.02 -4.02 8.56
C HIS A 90 12.78 -3.71 7.71
N ALA A 91 11.88 -2.86 8.21
CA ALA A 91 10.71 -2.42 7.44
C ALA A 91 11.12 -1.88 6.06
N PHE A 92 12.04 -0.91 6.04
CA PHE A 92 12.49 -0.31 4.78
C PHE A 92 13.42 -1.22 3.95
N TRP A 93 14.22 -2.08 4.58
CA TRP A 93 15.05 -3.02 3.83
C TRP A 93 14.21 -4.11 3.15
N ASP A 94 13.25 -4.66 3.86
CA ASP A 94 12.38 -5.72 3.36
C ASP A 94 11.38 -5.15 2.35
N SER A 95 10.81 -3.98 2.60
CA SER A 95 10.00 -3.25 1.63
C SER A 95 10.79 -2.99 0.35
N GLY A 96 12.05 -2.54 0.44
CA GLY A 96 12.91 -2.36 -0.72
C GLY A 96 13.06 -3.60 -1.60
N THR A 97 13.03 -4.82 -1.01
CA THR A 97 13.06 -6.06 -1.80
C THR A 97 11.72 -6.34 -2.51
N VAL A 98 10.60 -5.97 -1.89
CA VAL A 98 9.27 -6.03 -2.51
C VAL A 98 9.19 -5.02 -3.66
N LEU A 99 9.61 -3.78 -3.41
CA LEU A 99 9.63 -2.70 -4.40
C LEU A 99 10.49 -3.04 -5.62
N ALA A 100 11.66 -3.68 -5.41
CA ALA A 100 12.52 -4.09 -6.51
C ALA A 100 11.78 -5.02 -7.49
N ASN A 101 11.01 -5.98 -6.97
CA ASN A 101 10.19 -6.87 -7.80
C ASN A 101 9.07 -6.11 -8.50
N LEU A 102 8.36 -5.23 -7.79
CA LEU A 102 7.27 -4.43 -8.34
C LEU A 102 7.76 -3.53 -9.48
N LEU A 103 8.85 -2.79 -9.26
CA LEU A 103 9.44 -1.92 -10.27
C LEU A 103 9.94 -2.70 -11.49
N ALA A 104 10.54 -3.87 -11.28
CA ALA A 104 10.98 -4.74 -12.38
C ALA A 104 9.81 -5.23 -13.23
N VAL A 105 8.70 -5.64 -12.59
CA VAL A 105 7.48 -6.07 -13.29
C VAL A 105 6.84 -4.90 -14.03
N ALA A 106 6.71 -3.74 -13.39
CA ALA A 106 6.19 -2.54 -14.03
C ALA A 106 7.00 -2.19 -15.29
N HIS A 107 8.33 -2.15 -15.18
CA HIS A 107 9.21 -1.90 -16.31
C HIS A 107 9.04 -2.96 -17.42
N GLY A 108 9.06 -4.25 -17.05
CA GLY A 108 8.90 -5.36 -18.00
C GLY A 108 7.56 -5.38 -18.72
N THR A 109 6.53 -4.77 -18.14
CA THR A 109 5.19 -4.60 -18.76
C THR A 109 5.01 -3.23 -19.44
N GLY A 110 6.07 -2.43 -19.55
CA GLY A 110 6.03 -1.11 -20.18
C GLY A 110 5.29 -0.04 -19.38
N ARG A 111 5.06 -0.26 -18.09
CA ARG A 111 4.38 0.68 -17.21
C ARG A 111 5.39 1.52 -16.43
N ARG A 112 5.06 2.80 -16.23
CA ARG A 112 5.84 3.68 -15.36
C ARG A 112 5.49 3.36 -13.92
N ALA A 113 6.49 3.36 -13.04
CA ALA A 113 6.30 3.26 -11.60
C ALA A 113 7.32 4.17 -10.91
N THR A 114 6.93 4.75 -9.79
CA THR A 114 7.76 5.67 -8.99
C THR A 114 7.58 5.33 -7.53
N VAL A 115 8.64 5.41 -6.74
CA VAL A 115 8.54 5.30 -5.28
C VAL A 115 8.37 6.68 -4.69
N VAL A 116 7.36 6.86 -3.87
CA VAL A 116 7.03 8.11 -3.17
C VAL A 116 7.06 7.82 -1.67
N THR A 117 7.90 8.58 -0.94
CA THR A 117 8.07 8.48 0.51
C THR A 117 7.62 9.74 1.25
N GLY A 118 7.20 10.78 0.52
CA GLY A 118 6.72 12.03 1.09
C GLY A 118 5.20 12.09 1.03
N PHE A 119 4.52 11.73 2.10
CA PHE A 119 3.07 11.78 2.26
C PHE A 119 2.69 11.98 3.73
N ALA A 120 1.43 12.27 4.00
CA ALA A 120 0.88 12.36 5.35
C ALA A 120 0.52 10.96 5.85
N ASP A 121 1.33 10.39 6.76
CA ASP A 121 1.22 9.01 7.25
C ASP A 121 -0.18 8.73 7.82
N ASP A 122 -0.69 9.59 8.70
CA ASP A 122 -2.00 9.42 9.35
C ASP A 122 -3.16 9.40 8.34
N ALA A 123 -3.06 10.18 7.26
CA ALA A 123 -4.08 10.21 6.21
C ALA A 123 -4.09 8.89 5.42
N VAL A 124 -2.90 8.37 5.10
CA VAL A 124 -2.77 7.10 4.40
C VAL A 124 -3.21 5.94 5.30
N ALA A 125 -2.77 5.91 6.56
CA ALA A 125 -3.16 4.88 7.52
C ALA A 125 -4.69 4.83 7.70
N ARG A 126 -5.33 6.01 7.86
CA ARG A 126 -6.79 6.11 7.95
C ARG A 126 -7.49 5.61 6.69
N LEU A 127 -6.94 5.91 5.51
CA LEU A 127 -7.48 5.42 4.24
C LEU A 127 -7.44 3.90 4.16
N LEU A 128 -6.36 3.29 4.62
CA LEU A 128 -6.20 1.84 4.66
C LEU A 128 -6.99 1.17 5.80
N GLY A 129 -7.34 1.91 6.86
CA GLY A 129 -7.97 1.38 8.06
C GLY A 129 -6.98 0.73 9.02
N VAL A 130 -5.73 1.17 9.03
CA VAL A 130 -4.69 0.64 9.91
C VAL A 130 -4.34 1.63 11.03
N ASP A 131 -3.92 1.11 12.18
CA ASP A 131 -3.38 1.89 13.29
C ASP A 131 -1.86 2.03 13.12
N PRO A 132 -1.31 3.26 12.93
CA PRO A 132 0.13 3.45 12.73
C PRO A 132 1.01 2.95 13.88
N GLU A 133 0.48 2.78 15.10
CA GLU A 133 1.21 2.18 16.21
C GLU A 133 1.41 0.68 16.03
N GLU A 134 0.52 0.01 15.30
CA GLU A 134 0.58 -1.43 15.02
C GLU A 134 1.14 -1.70 13.61
N GLU A 135 0.60 -1.00 12.61
CA GLU A 135 0.96 -1.12 11.20
C GLU A 135 1.04 0.26 10.54
N ALA A 136 2.17 0.61 9.95
CA ALA A 136 2.35 1.92 9.35
C ALA A 136 2.69 1.86 7.87
N PRO A 137 2.19 2.83 7.06
CA PRO A 137 2.61 3.02 5.68
C PRO A 137 4.10 3.35 5.59
N LEU A 138 4.77 2.77 4.60
CA LEU A 138 6.19 2.98 4.35
C LEU A 138 6.42 3.78 3.06
N GLU A 139 5.83 3.33 1.96
CA GLU A 139 5.98 3.93 0.64
C GLU A 139 4.71 3.78 -0.18
N LEU A 140 4.50 4.75 -1.08
CA LEU A 140 3.52 4.68 -2.14
C LEU A 140 4.22 4.35 -3.46
N VAL A 141 3.61 3.51 -4.28
CA VAL A 141 4.12 3.16 -5.59
C VAL A 141 3.03 3.35 -6.64
N PRO A 142 2.85 4.58 -7.15
CA PRO A 142 1.96 4.83 -8.27
C PRO A 142 2.47 4.11 -9.53
N VAL A 143 1.57 3.41 -10.22
CA VAL A 143 1.87 2.63 -11.41
C VAL A 143 0.97 3.05 -12.57
N GLY A 144 1.59 3.32 -13.70
CA GLY A 144 0.92 3.79 -14.91
C GLY A 144 0.75 5.30 -14.96
N SER A 145 -0.06 5.73 -15.92
CA SER A 145 -0.57 7.09 -16.04
C SER A 145 -1.97 6.99 -16.63
N GLY A 146 -2.91 7.66 -16.03
CA GLY A 146 -4.32 7.61 -16.38
C GLY A 146 -4.97 8.98 -16.46
N ASP A 147 -6.28 9.00 -16.40
CA ASP A 147 -7.08 10.21 -16.33
C ASP A 147 -6.90 10.91 -14.96
N PRO A 148 -7.18 12.22 -14.90
CA PRO A 148 -7.14 12.97 -13.66
C PRO A 148 -7.98 12.28 -12.57
N VAL A 149 -7.48 12.29 -11.36
CA VAL A 149 -8.20 11.74 -10.19
C VAL A 149 -9.44 12.60 -9.87
N PRO A 150 -10.49 12.00 -9.30
CA PRO A 150 -11.64 12.76 -8.79
C PRO A 150 -11.23 13.64 -7.61
N ASP A 151 -12.12 14.57 -7.26
CA ASP A 151 -11.96 15.36 -6.03
C ASP A 151 -11.83 14.42 -4.82
N ALA A 152 -10.92 14.77 -3.92
CA ALA A 152 -10.67 13.95 -2.75
C ALA A 152 -11.89 13.99 -1.80
N PRO A 153 -12.38 12.83 -1.34
CA PRO A 153 -13.26 12.83 -0.19
C PRO A 153 -12.50 13.33 1.05
N ASP A 154 -13.24 13.91 2.00
CA ASP A 154 -12.64 14.30 3.27
C ASP A 154 -12.09 13.07 4.01
N VAL A 155 -10.76 12.94 4.04
CA VAL A 155 -10.08 11.81 4.70
C VAL A 155 -10.41 11.77 6.20
N ALA A 156 -10.67 12.92 6.83
CA ALA A 156 -11.06 12.96 8.24
C ALA A 156 -12.46 12.35 8.48
N ALA A 157 -13.30 12.32 7.45
CA ALA A 157 -14.63 11.70 7.51
C ALA A 157 -14.59 10.17 7.25
N ILE A 158 -13.45 9.61 6.85
CA ILE A 158 -13.30 8.16 6.67
C ILE A 158 -13.26 7.52 8.06
N ASP A 159 -14.22 6.65 8.34
CA ASP A 159 -14.20 5.85 9.56
C ASP A 159 -13.20 4.69 9.36
N PRO A 160 -12.12 4.64 10.15
CA PRO A 160 -11.15 3.55 10.04
C PRO A 160 -11.76 2.20 10.43
N ASP A 161 -12.79 2.19 11.29
CA ASP A 161 -13.45 0.96 11.75
C ASP A 161 -14.39 0.36 10.67
N GLU A 162 -14.72 1.11 9.62
CA GLU A 162 -15.49 0.59 8.48
C GLU A 162 -14.64 -0.23 7.50
N ALA A 163 -13.34 -0.16 7.61
CA ALA A 163 -12.49 -1.08 6.84
C ALA A 163 -12.43 -2.41 7.58
N PRO A 164 -12.95 -3.51 7.00
CA PRO A 164 -12.74 -4.82 7.59
C PRO A 164 -11.26 -5.17 7.41
N LEU A 165 -10.46 -4.90 8.42
CA LEU A 165 -9.20 -5.61 8.56
C LEU A 165 -9.60 -7.08 8.63
N SER A 166 -9.05 -7.92 7.78
CA SER A 166 -9.41 -9.33 7.77
C SER A 166 -9.27 -9.86 9.20
N GLU A 167 -10.32 -10.50 9.73
CA GLU A 167 -10.31 -11.10 11.07
C GLU A 167 -9.27 -12.22 11.24
N GLU A 168 -8.42 -12.46 10.23
CA GLU A 168 -7.45 -13.54 10.14
C GLU A 168 -5.99 -13.05 10.11
N VAL A 169 -5.67 -11.95 10.77
CA VAL A 169 -4.26 -11.56 10.90
C VAL A 169 -3.77 -11.75 12.33
#